data_f7e8d6cbff92c0bf148c01861d377359
#
_entry.id   f7e8d6cbff92c0bf148c01861d377359
#
_cell.length_a   1.000
_cell.length_b   1.000
_cell.length_c   1.000
_cell.angle_alpha   90.00
_cell.angle_beta   90.00
_cell.angle_gamma   90.00
#
_symmetry.space_group_name_H-M   'P 1'
#
loop_
_entity.id
_entity.type
_entity.pdbx_description
1 polymer ?
#
loop_
_entity_poly.entity_id
_entity_poly.type
_entity_poly.pdbx_seq_one_letter_code
_entity_poly.pdbx_strand_id
1 'polypeptide(L)'
;NRKTCGDTHLDSYTFIGSPIISGYKERGSALKERMREAFLDFFEKRGHARLKPYPVIARWRDDIHLTIASIADFQPHVTSGRTPPPANPLTISQPCIRLTDVAAVGRSGRHLTTFEMMAHHAFNRDSTGEYHYWIDNCVRLCDELLVETFGIDPTEITYVENPWSGGGNAGAALEVIVGGLELATLVFMDLEEHEEGEIEIKGLKYRQMDQKIIDTGYGLERFCWAAAGTPTIYETVYPESVRFLRKMAKFDDRIDSLDIPLDIDTLLGVLSPGVLRMRVEFGRRWVYIAC
;
A
#
# COMPACT_ATOMS: atom_id res chain seq x y z
N ASN A 1 -1.05 23.06 5.50
CA ASN A 1 -1.62 23.46 4.21
C ASN A 1 -0.58 23.29 3.10
N ARG A 2 -0.33 22.07 2.67
CA ARG A 2 0.40 21.81 1.43
C ARG A 2 -0.63 21.87 0.31
N LYS A 3 -0.53 22.90 -0.53
CA LYS A 3 -1.29 22.91 -1.78
C LYS A 3 -0.75 21.80 -2.66
N THR A 4 -1.53 20.79 -2.87
CA THR A 4 -1.31 19.78 -3.88
C THR A 4 -1.29 20.47 -5.24
N CYS A 5 -0.19 20.41 -5.94
CA CYS A 5 -0.20 20.52 -7.37
C CYS A 5 -0.90 19.25 -7.87
N GLY A 6 -1.97 19.37 -8.64
CA GLY A 6 -2.93 18.29 -8.95
C GLY A 6 -2.41 17.04 -9.65
N ASP A 7 -1.22 16.64 -9.32
CA ASP A 7 -0.56 15.43 -9.78
C ASP A 7 -0.24 14.57 -8.57
N THR A 8 -1.12 13.60 -8.28
CA THR A 8 -1.01 12.65 -7.17
C THR A 8 0.33 11.89 -7.14
N HIS A 9 1.09 11.93 -8.21
CA HIS A 9 2.42 11.32 -8.29
C HIS A 9 3.52 12.12 -7.57
N LEU A 10 3.41 13.42 -7.44
CA LEU A 10 4.44 14.26 -6.79
C LEU A 10 4.41 14.15 -5.26
N ASP A 11 3.24 14.00 -4.66
CA ASP A 11 3.10 13.93 -3.20
C ASP A 11 3.75 12.68 -2.58
N SER A 12 3.83 11.62 -3.34
CA SER A 12 4.44 10.35 -2.91
C SER A 12 5.96 10.32 -2.99
N TYR A 13 6.61 11.34 -3.55
CA TYR A 13 8.07 11.50 -3.54
C TYR A 13 8.63 12.18 -2.28
N THR A 14 7.76 12.60 -1.39
CA THR A 14 8.16 13.30 -0.16
C THR A 14 8.50 12.38 1.01
N PHE A 15 8.46 11.04 0.83
CA PHE A 15 9.02 10.17 1.85
C PHE A 15 10.53 10.35 1.89
N ILE A 16 10.98 10.96 2.93
CA ILE A 16 12.35 11.43 3.07
C ILE A 16 12.96 10.73 4.24
N GLY A 17 13.88 9.85 3.97
CA GLY A 17 14.99 9.36 4.77
C GLY A 17 14.98 9.44 6.29
N SER A 18 13.84 9.66 6.93
CA SER A 18 13.69 9.64 8.39
C SER A 18 12.64 8.61 8.76
N PRO A 19 12.91 7.75 9.74
CA PRO A 19 11.90 6.83 10.24
C PRO A 19 10.66 7.57 10.77
N ILE A 20 9.48 7.15 10.30
CA ILE A 20 8.19 7.61 10.81
C ILE A 20 7.70 6.64 11.89
N ILE A 21 7.97 5.34 11.69
CA ILE A 21 7.67 4.28 12.64
C ILE A 21 8.91 4.04 13.50
N SER A 22 8.76 4.13 14.82
CA SER A 22 9.86 3.97 15.77
C SER A 22 9.93 2.56 16.37
N GLY A 23 11.07 2.21 16.96
CA GLY A 23 11.23 0.94 17.70
C GLY A 23 11.63 -0.27 16.86
N TYR A 24 11.87 -0.11 15.56
CA TYR A 24 12.30 -1.16 14.65
C TYR A 24 13.72 -0.92 14.17
N LYS A 25 14.62 -1.86 14.50
CA LYS A 25 16.05 -1.78 14.14
C LYS A 25 16.46 -2.81 13.09
N GLU A 26 15.62 -3.78 12.87
CA GLU A 26 15.80 -4.87 11.91
C GLU A 26 15.80 -4.35 10.47
N ARG A 27 16.25 -5.19 9.53
CA ARG A 27 16.23 -4.94 8.08
C ARG A 27 15.85 -6.21 7.32
N GLY A 28 15.44 -6.06 6.08
CA GLY A 28 15.12 -7.18 5.19
C GLY A 28 14.03 -8.07 5.72
N SER A 29 14.24 -9.39 5.67
CA SER A 29 13.23 -10.39 6.05
C SER A 29 12.83 -10.34 7.53
N ALA A 30 13.75 -10.04 8.42
CA ALA A 30 13.45 -9.95 9.86
C ALA A 30 12.53 -8.76 10.18
N LEU A 31 12.72 -7.63 9.50
CA LEU A 31 11.82 -6.48 9.63
C LEU A 31 10.43 -6.80 9.08
N LYS A 32 10.35 -7.43 7.90
CA LYS A 32 9.08 -7.85 7.30
C LYS A 32 8.31 -8.79 8.22
N GLU A 33 8.97 -9.79 8.77
CA GLU A 33 8.37 -10.74 9.70
C GLU A 33 7.77 -10.03 10.91
N ARG A 34 8.55 -9.19 11.57
CA ARG A 34 8.12 -8.46 12.75
C ARG A 34 6.94 -7.52 12.48
N MET A 35 6.95 -6.81 11.34
CA MET A 35 5.85 -5.94 10.94
C MET A 35 4.57 -6.72 10.65
N ARG A 36 4.71 -7.83 9.93
CA ARG A 36 3.59 -8.72 9.61
C ARG A 36 2.94 -9.27 10.87
N GLU A 37 3.74 -9.81 11.79
CA GLU A 37 3.22 -10.35 13.04
C GLU A 37 2.54 -9.27 13.89
N ALA A 38 3.12 -8.09 14.00
CA ALA A 38 2.50 -6.97 14.72
C ALA A 38 1.11 -6.60 14.17
N PHE A 39 0.96 -6.59 12.85
CA PHE A 39 -0.31 -6.35 12.19
C PHE A 39 -1.32 -7.46 12.45
N LEU A 40 -0.94 -8.71 12.19
CA LEU A 40 -1.84 -9.86 12.33
C LEU A 40 -2.27 -10.06 13.78
N ASP A 41 -1.36 -9.92 14.73
CA ASP A 41 -1.66 -10.01 16.18
C ASP A 41 -2.61 -8.92 16.65
N PHE A 42 -2.49 -7.70 16.08
CA PHE A 42 -3.40 -6.60 16.42
C PHE A 42 -4.85 -6.93 16.07
N PHE A 43 -5.09 -7.48 14.88
CA PHE A 43 -6.43 -7.85 14.43
C PHE A 43 -6.93 -9.15 15.07
N GLU A 44 -6.07 -10.11 15.29
CA GLU A 44 -6.42 -11.36 15.97
C GLU A 44 -6.91 -11.10 17.41
N LYS A 45 -6.23 -10.23 18.17
CA LYS A 45 -6.66 -9.78 19.50
C LYS A 45 -8.01 -9.06 19.50
N ARG A 46 -8.45 -8.56 18.34
CA ARG A 46 -9.74 -7.87 18.13
C ARG A 46 -10.80 -8.76 17.46
N GLY A 47 -10.58 -10.09 17.48
CA GLY A 47 -11.56 -11.09 17.06
C GLY A 47 -11.55 -11.42 15.57
N HIS A 48 -10.56 -10.96 14.80
CA HIS A 48 -10.38 -11.39 13.42
C HIS A 48 -9.68 -12.74 13.36
N ALA A 49 -10.21 -13.67 12.57
CA ALA A 49 -9.54 -14.93 12.34
C ALA A 49 -8.34 -14.75 11.42
N ARG A 50 -7.18 -15.20 11.87
CA ARG A 50 -5.94 -15.15 11.08
C ARG A 50 -5.94 -16.26 10.04
N LEU A 51 -5.88 -15.88 8.76
CA LEU A 51 -5.80 -16.81 7.64
C LEU A 51 -4.37 -16.99 7.12
N LYS A 52 -4.13 -18.16 6.55
CA LYS A 52 -2.93 -18.40 5.74
C LYS A 52 -3.10 -17.75 4.36
N PRO A 53 -2.01 -17.26 3.76
CA PRO A 53 -2.08 -16.68 2.42
C PRO A 53 -2.49 -17.70 1.36
N TYR A 54 -3.18 -17.22 0.35
CA TYR A 54 -3.54 -17.98 -0.84
C TYR A 54 -2.39 -18.04 -1.85
N PRO A 55 -2.42 -18.96 -2.81
CA PRO A 55 -1.44 -18.99 -3.89
C PRO A 55 -1.46 -17.71 -4.73
N VAL A 56 -0.29 -17.24 -5.17
CA VAL A 56 -0.19 -16.07 -6.06
C VAL A 56 -0.74 -16.32 -7.46
N ILE A 57 -0.93 -17.60 -7.86
CA ILE A 57 -1.59 -17.96 -9.11
C ILE A 57 -3.08 -18.14 -8.82
N ALA A 58 -3.89 -17.23 -9.32
CA ALA A 58 -5.34 -17.12 -9.03
C ALA A 58 -6.15 -18.14 -9.85
N ARG A 59 -6.05 -19.43 -9.53
CA ARG A 59 -6.72 -20.52 -10.28
C ARG A 59 -8.23 -20.60 -10.07
N TRP A 60 -8.78 -19.84 -9.15
CA TRP A 60 -10.22 -19.82 -8.82
C TRP A 60 -11.02 -18.78 -9.59
N ARG A 61 -10.36 -18.03 -10.47
CA ARG A 61 -10.99 -17.00 -11.31
C ARG A 61 -10.27 -16.91 -12.68
N ASP A 62 -11.02 -16.52 -13.71
CA ASP A 62 -10.54 -16.55 -15.10
C ASP A 62 -10.10 -15.17 -15.62
N ASP A 63 -10.43 -14.09 -14.87
CA ASP A 63 -10.17 -12.70 -15.27
C ASP A 63 -8.78 -12.18 -14.87
N ILE A 64 -8.12 -12.85 -13.93
CA ILE A 64 -6.74 -12.54 -13.52
C ILE A 64 -5.89 -13.82 -13.46
N HIS A 65 -4.61 -13.70 -13.80
CA HIS A 65 -3.65 -14.79 -13.66
C HIS A 65 -2.92 -14.81 -12.32
N LEU A 66 -2.72 -13.63 -11.75
CA LEU A 66 -1.94 -13.43 -10.52
C LEU A 66 -2.80 -12.73 -9.47
N THR A 67 -2.61 -13.08 -8.20
CA THR A 67 -3.22 -12.38 -7.07
C THR A 67 -2.59 -11.00 -6.95
N ILE A 68 -3.40 -9.97 -7.12
CA ILE A 68 -2.97 -8.55 -7.14
C ILE A 68 -3.35 -7.78 -5.88
N ALA A 69 -4.22 -8.35 -5.06
CA ALA A 69 -4.70 -7.79 -3.79
C ALA A 69 -5.29 -8.91 -2.94
N SER A 70 -5.40 -8.73 -1.62
CA SER A 70 -5.98 -9.72 -0.72
C SER A 70 -7.46 -9.99 -1.02
N ILE A 71 -8.24 -8.98 -1.42
CA ILE A 71 -9.65 -9.18 -1.76
C ILE A 71 -9.84 -10.08 -3.00
N ALA A 72 -8.84 -10.17 -3.87
CA ALA A 72 -8.88 -11.06 -5.03
C ALA A 72 -9.05 -12.53 -4.65
N ASP A 73 -8.62 -12.91 -3.43
CA ASP A 73 -8.79 -14.26 -2.90
C ASP A 73 -10.26 -14.62 -2.65
N PHE A 74 -11.10 -13.62 -2.46
CA PHE A 74 -12.53 -13.73 -2.14
C PHE A 74 -13.44 -13.39 -3.31
N GLN A 75 -12.92 -12.74 -4.34
CA GLN A 75 -13.65 -12.39 -5.56
C GLN A 75 -13.63 -13.54 -6.58
N PRO A 76 -14.72 -13.76 -7.31
CA PRO A 76 -16.05 -13.15 -7.16
C PRO A 76 -16.96 -13.95 -6.20
N HIS A 77 -16.53 -15.08 -5.69
CA HIS A 77 -17.38 -16.09 -5.03
C HIS A 77 -17.92 -15.61 -3.68
N VAL A 78 -17.04 -15.08 -2.82
CA VAL A 78 -17.43 -14.57 -1.50
C VAL A 78 -18.06 -13.19 -1.63
N THR A 79 -17.49 -12.30 -2.44
CA THR A 79 -18.01 -10.93 -2.62
C THR A 79 -19.39 -10.89 -3.25
N SER A 80 -19.77 -11.89 -4.05
CA SER A 80 -21.14 -12.04 -4.58
C SER A 80 -22.11 -12.73 -3.63
N GLY A 81 -21.64 -13.22 -2.47
CA GLY A 81 -22.47 -13.98 -1.52
C GLY A 81 -22.80 -15.41 -1.94
N ARG A 82 -22.21 -15.91 -3.02
CA ARG A 82 -22.40 -17.31 -3.48
C ARG A 82 -21.75 -18.32 -2.54
N THR A 83 -20.65 -17.92 -1.92
CA THR A 83 -19.90 -18.74 -0.99
C THR A 83 -19.69 -17.96 0.30
N PRO A 84 -19.86 -18.56 1.48
CA PRO A 84 -19.54 -17.88 2.73
C PRO A 84 -18.04 -17.62 2.83
N PRO A 85 -17.61 -16.55 3.53
CA PRO A 85 -16.21 -16.33 3.82
C PRO A 85 -15.66 -17.47 4.70
N PRO A 86 -14.37 -17.81 4.58
CA PRO A 86 -13.75 -18.87 5.39
C PRO A 86 -13.74 -18.52 6.88
N ALA A 87 -13.80 -17.26 7.22
CA ALA A 87 -14.00 -16.69 8.55
C ALA A 87 -14.50 -15.25 8.42
N ASN A 88 -15.17 -14.73 9.46
CA ASN A 88 -15.73 -13.39 9.44
C ASN A 88 -15.81 -12.79 10.87
N PRO A 89 -15.12 -11.68 11.18
CA PRO A 89 -14.13 -11.02 10.33
C PRO A 89 -12.80 -11.78 10.25
N LEU A 90 -11.95 -11.43 9.31
CA LEU A 90 -10.65 -12.10 9.10
C LEU A 90 -9.50 -11.11 8.89
N THR A 91 -8.26 -11.61 9.10
CA THR A 91 -7.02 -10.91 8.76
C THR A 91 -6.05 -11.84 8.03
N ILE A 92 -5.30 -11.29 7.09
CA ILE A 92 -4.40 -12.02 6.20
C ILE A 92 -3.22 -11.14 5.80
N SER A 93 -2.07 -11.74 5.50
CA SER A 93 -0.99 -11.10 4.76
C SER A 93 -0.77 -11.87 3.47
N GLN A 94 -1.24 -11.29 2.35
CA GLN A 94 -1.29 -11.94 1.05
C GLN A 94 -0.12 -11.52 0.16
N PRO A 95 0.74 -12.45 -0.27
CA PRO A 95 1.71 -12.20 -1.34
C PRO A 95 1.01 -11.85 -2.64
N CYS A 96 1.42 -10.73 -3.25
CA CYS A 96 0.82 -10.18 -4.45
C CYS A 96 1.87 -9.95 -5.54
N ILE A 97 1.43 -10.02 -6.80
CA ILE A 97 2.25 -9.67 -7.97
C ILE A 97 1.46 -8.68 -8.83
N ARG A 98 2.02 -7.48 -9.04
CA ARG A 98 1.45 -6.45 -9.93
C ARG A 98 2.46 -6.07 -11.00
N LEU A 99 2.00 -6.05 -12.24
CA LEU A 99 2.81 -5.68 -13.40
C LEU A 99 2.40 -4.32 -13.99
N THR A 100 1.34 -3.70 -13.46
CA THR A 100 0.82 -2.41 -13.93
C THR A 100 1.87 -1.31 -13.90
N ASP A 101 2.69 -1.27 -12.83
CA ASP A 101 3.71 -0.24 -12.61
C ASP A 101 5.14 -0.74 -12.84
N VAL A 102 5.30 -1.82 -13.63
CA VAL A 102 6.63 -2.44 -13.85
C VAL A 102 7.66 -1.46 -14.40
N ALA A 103 7.24 -0.49 -15.22
CA ALA A 103 8.13 0.54 -15.76
C ALA A 103 8.64 1.53 -14.69
N ALA A 104 7.95 1.67 -13.56
CA ALA A 104 8.34 2.50 -12.43
C ALA A 104 9.26 1.78 -11.44
N VAL A 105 9.35 0.44 -11.50
CA VAL A 105 10.24 -0.36 -10.65
C VAL A 105 11.69 -0.03 -10.96
N GLY A 106 12.48 0.21 -9.90
CA GLY A 106 13.88 0.64 -10.02
C GLY A 106 14.08 2.13 -10.35
N ARG A 107 13.01 2.85 -10.71
CA ARG A 107 13.05 4.29 -11.04
C ARG A 107 12.45 5.14 -9.93
N SER A 108 11.25 4.81 -9.50
CA SER A 108 10.52 5.59 -8.48
C SER A 108 11.08 5.44 -7.06
N GLY A 109 11.86 4.41 -6.81
CA GLY A 109 12.35 4.11 -5.46
C GLY A 109 11.32 3.44 -4.53
N ARG A 110 10.08 3.24 -4.98
CA ARG A 110 8.96 2.77 -4.15
C ARG A 110 8.10 1.67 -4.76
N HIS A 111 8.10 1.47 -6.08
CA HIS A 111 7.33 0.43 -6.75
C HIS A 111 8.05 -0.91 -6.71
N LEU A 112 7.29 -1.94 -6.43
CA LEU A 112 7.71 -3.34 -6.41
C LEU A 112 6.77 -4.15 -7.31
N THR A 113 7.29 -5.14 -8.03
CA THR A 113 6.46 -6.11 -8.76
C THR A 113 5.86 -7.15 -7.82
N THR A 114 6.62 -7.54 -6.78
CA THR A 114 6.19 -8.49 -5.74
C THR A 114 6.17 -7.80 -4.39
N PHE A 115 5.08 -7.93 -3.66
CA PHE A 115 4.90 -7.33 -2.34
C PHE A 115 3.90 -8.16 -1.53
N GLU A 116 3.81 -7.90 -0.23
CA GLU A 116 2.77 -8.46 0.62
C GLU A 116 1.74 -7.37 0.97
N MET A 117 0.47 -7.73 0.80
CA MET A 117 -0.64 -6.91 1.24
C MET A 117 -1.20 -7.50 2.52
N MET A 118 -0.94 -6.83 3.64
CA MET A 118 -1.61 -7.11 4.90
C MET A 118 -3.04 -6.55 4.81
N ALA A 119 -4.01 -7.27 5.33
CA ALA A 119 -5.40 -6.89 5.23
C ALA A 119 -6.25 -7.39 6.39
N HIS A 120 -7.33 -6.68 6.66
CA HIS A 120 -8.46 -7.20 7.40
C HIS A 120 -9.74 -7.02 6.57
N HIS A 121 -10.63 -7.99 6.67
CA HIS A 121 -11.89 -8.00 5.95
C HIS A 121 -13.05 -8.32 6.88
N ALA A 122 -14.20 -7.71 6.61
CA ALA A 122 -15.47 -8.05 7.22
C ALA A 122 -16.55 -8.09 6.13
N PHE A 123 -17.34 -9.13 6.13
CA PHE A 123 -18.40 -9.37 5.15
C PHE A 123 -19.74 -9.22 5.86
N ASN A 124 -20.35 -8.04 5.76
CA ASN A 124 -21.69 -7.78 6.27
C ASN A 124 -22.72 -8.08 5.20
N ARG A 125 -23.93 -8.46 5.59
CA ARG A 125 -25.03 -8.77 4.67
C ARG A 125 -26.35 -8.24 5.19
N ASP A 126 -26.94 -7.28 4.47
CA ASP A 126 -28.18 -6.60 4.87
C ASP A 126 -29.38 -7.57 4.94
N SER A 127 -29.54 -8.47 3.95
CA SER A 127 -30.65 -9.42 3.90
C SER A 127 -30.71 -10.42 5.05
N THR A 128 -29.57 -10.75 5.64
CA THR A 128 -29.49 -11.69 6.77
C THR A 128 -29.34 -10.98 8.12
N GLY A 129 -29.05 -9.67 8.12
CA GLY A 129 -28.72 -8.93 9.32
C GLY A 129 -27.35 -9.27 9.90
N GLU A 130 -26.50 -9.99 9.16
CA GLU A 130 -25.13 -10.27 9.57
C GLU A 130 -24.31 -8.99 9.49
N TYR A 131 -23.82 -8.50 10.64
CA TYR A 131 -23.10 -7.26 10.74
C TYR A 131 -21.97 -7.35 11.76
N HIS A 132 -20.74 -7.05 11.34
CA HIS A 132 -19.54 -7.01 12.17
C HIS A 132 -19.13 -5.56 12.45
N TYR A 133 -18.73 -4.83 11.41
CA TYR A 133 -18.42 -3.41 11.50
C TYR A 133 -18.39 -2.76 10.09
N TRP A 134 -18.50 -1.43 10.05
CA TRP A 134 -18.47 -0.65 8.82
C TRP A 134 -17.47 0.51 8.91
N ILE A 135 -17.68 1.59 8.20
CA ILE A 135 -16.75 2.71 7.96
C ILE A 135 -16.10 3.21 9.25
N ASP A 136 -16.89 3.67 10.21
CA ASP A 136 -16.37 4.34 11.44
C ASP A 136 -15.43 3.42 12.23
N ASN A 137 -15.83 2.16 12.39
CA ASN A 137 -15.01 1.19 13.10
C ASN A 137 -13.79 0.76 12.29
N CYS A 138 -13.88 0.70 10.96
CA CYS A 138 -12.75 0.42 10.10
C CYS A 138 -11.67 1.52 10.21
N VAL A 139 -12.09 2.78 10.13
CA VAL A 139 -11.18 3.93 10.29
C VAL A 139 -10.58 3.95 11.69
N ARG A 140 -11.39 3.73 12.74
CA ARG A 140 -10.91 3.64 14.12
C ARG A 140 -9.88 2.52 14.31
N LEU A 141 -10.11 1.33 13.77
CA LEU A 141 -9.15 0.23 13.83
C LEU A 141 -7.84 0.56 13.11
N CYS A 142 -7.92 1.25 11.97
CA CYS A 142 -6.74 1.73 11.26
C CYS A 142 -5.95 2.74 12.11
N ASP A 143 -6.64 3.71 12.68
CA ASP A 143 -6.03 4.75 13.53
C ASP A 143 -5.35 4.14 14.76
N GLU A 144 -6.05 3.25 15.50
CA GLU A 144 -5.50 2.51 16.62
C GLU A 144 -4.25 1.68 16.24
N LEU A 145 -4.29 1.01 15.09
CA LEU A 145 -3.15 0.25 14.58
C LEU A 145 -1.94 1.16 14.34
N LEU A 146 -2.14 2.28 13.66
CA LEU A 146 -1.07 3.20 13.30
C LEU A 146 -0.47 3.87 14.52
N VAL A 147 -1.31 4.34 15.44
CA VAL A 147 -0.88 5.10 16.62
C VAL A 147 -0.38 4.18 17.73
N GLU A 148 -1.18 3.17 18.12
CA GLU A 148 -0.87 2.36 19.31
C GLU A 148 0.16 1.26 19.02
N THR A 149 0.09 0.63 17.82
CA THR A 149 0.98 -0.49 17.47
C THR A 149 2.27 -0.02 16.80
N PHE A 150 2.15 0.93 15.87
CA PHE A 150 3.30 1.42 15.10
C PHE A 150 3.88 2.74 15.61
N GLY A 151 3.24 3.38 16.58
CA GLY A 151 3.75 4.59 17.24
C GLY A 151 3.85 5.79 16.29
N ILE A 152 2.96 5.87 15.30
CA ILE A 152 2.90 6.99 14.37
C ILE A 152 2.23 8.17 15.05
N ASP A 153 2.81 9.37 14.90
CA ASP A 153 2.19 10.60 15.39
C ASP A 153 0.87 10.85 14.64
N PRO A 154 -0.27 11.00 15.34
CA PRO A 154 -1.56 11.24 14.69
C PRO A 154 -1.56 12.45 13.75
N THR A 155 -0.70 13.45 13.99
CA THR A 155 -0.58 14.65 13.14
C THR A 155 0.07 14.38 11.79
N GLU A 156 0.73 13.24 11.62
CA GLU A 156 1.33 12.80 10.36
C GLU A 156 0.35 11.98 9.50
N ILE A 157 -0.81 11.57 10.04
CA ILE A 157 -1.80 10.75 9.36
C ILE A 157 -2.77 11.66 8.58
N THR A 158 -2.96 11.35 7.31
CA THR A 158 -3.93 12.03 6.44
C THR A 158 -4.79 10.98 5.74
N TYR A 159 -6.11 11.14 5.81
CA TYR A 159 -7.08 10.34 5.08
C TYR A 159 -7.53 11.11 3.84
N VAL A 160 -7.42 10.50 2.66
CA VAL A 160 -7.81 11.09 1.37
C VAL A 160 -8.92 10.24 0.75
N GLU A 161 -10.07 10.87 0.48
CA GLU A 161 -11.17 10.19 -0.21
C GLU A 161 -10.79 9.93 -1.68
N ASN A 162 -10.86 8.66 -2.09
CA ASN A 162 -10.62 8.25 -3.47
C ASN A 162 -11.45 7.00 -3.80
N PRO A 163 -12.65 7.14 -4.43
CA PRO A 163 -13.50 5.99 -4.74
C PRO A 163 -12.77 4.90 -5.50
N TRP A 164 -12.93 3.67 -5.03
CA TRP A 164 -12.27 2.48 -5.57
C TRP A 164 -13.20 1.66 -6.46
N SER A 165 -12.64 1.05 -7.50
CA SER A 165 -13.32 0.06 -8.33
C SER A 165 -12.33 -1.00 -8.83
N GLY A 166 -12.75 -2.27 -8.82
CA GLY A 166 -11.92 -3.38 -9.29
C GLY A 166 -12.60 -4.74 -9.15
N GLY A 167 -12.32 -5.65 -10.08
CA GLY A 167 -12.84 -7.03 -10.05
C GLY A 167 -14.36 -7.13 -10.06
N GLY A 168 -15.06 -6.18 -10.70
CA GLY A 168 -16.52 -6.15 -10.77
C GLY A 168 -17.20 -5.53 -9.55
N ASN A 169 -16.45 -4.97 -8.60
CA ASN A 169 -16.95 -4.30 -7.41
C ASN A 169 -16.47 -2.86 -7.31
N ALA A 170 -17.14 -2.04 -6.52
CA ALA A 170 -16.74 -0.67 -6.23
C ALA A 170 -17.25 -0.22 -4.85
N GLY A 171 -16.77 0.95 -4.42
CA GLY A 171 -17.25 1.60 -3.20
C GLY A 171 -16.44 2.85 -2.86
N ALA A 172 -16.87 3.54 -1.82
CA ALA A 172 -16.08 4.61 -1.22
C ALA A 172 -14.76 4.05 -0.69
N ALA A 173 -13.71 4.86 -0.72
CA ALA A 173 -12.43 4.45 -0.17
C ALA A 173 -11.65 5.63 0.41
N LEU A 174 -10.75 5.31 1.34
CA LEU A 174 -9.81 6.23 1.95
C LEU A 174 -8.38 5.73 1.71
N GLU A 175 -7.57 6.57 1.10
CA GLU A 175 -6.12 6.39 1.11
C GLU A 175 -5.55 6.91 2.44
N VAL A 176 -4.71 6.13 3.08
CA VAL A 176 -4.09 6.45 4.37
C VAL A 176 -2.64 6.85 4.11
N ILE A 177 -2.39 8.14 4.20
CA ILE A 177 -1.09 8.74 3.89
C ILE A 177 -0.42 9.18 5.20
N VAL A 178 0.81 8.74 5.40
CA VAL A 178 1.62 9.08 6.57
C VAL A 178 2.92 9.70 6.12
N GLY A 179 3.17 10.93 6.52
CA GLY A 179 4.36 11.68 6.12
C GLY A 179 4.55 11.80 4.60
N GLY A 180 3.46 11.72 3.81
CA GLY A 180 3.48 11.74 2.35
C GLY A 180 3.62 10.37 1.69
N LEU A 181 3.68 9.27 2.46
CA LEU A 181 3.69 7.90 1.97
C LEU A 181 2.31 7.25 2.17
N GLU A 182 1.68 6.80 1.10
CA GLU A 182 0.49 5.96 1.17
C GLU A 182 0.85 4.60 1.80
N LEU A 183 0.39 4.36 3.02
CA LEU A 183 0.61 3.11 3.74
C LEU A 183 -0.50 2.10 3.52
N ALA A 184 -1.73 2.57 3.37
CA ALA A 184 -2.90 1.71 3.26
C ALA A 184 -4.00 2.34 2.42
N THR A 185 -4.93 1.49 1.97
CA THR A 185 -6.22 1.87 1.41
C THR A 185 -7.32 1.12 2.14
N LEU A 186 -8.34 1.84 2.59
CA LEU A 186 -9.55 1.29 3.21
C LEU A 186 -10.68 1.41 2.20
N VAL A 187 -11.23 0.29 1.76
CA VAL A 187 -12.34 0.24 0.78
C VAL A 187 -13.62 -0.21 1.47
N PHE A 188 -14.68 0.52 1.24
CA PHE A 188 -16.03 0.26 1.72
C PHE A 188 -16.87 -0.20 0.55
N MET A 189 -16.74 -1.49 0.24
CA MET A 189 -17.29 -2.08 -0.97
C MET A 189 -18.75 -2.45 -0.77
N ASP A 190 -19.64 -1.75 -1.46
CA ASP A 190 -21.09 -1.94 -1.41
C ASP A 190 -21.76 -1.88 -2.80
N LEU A 191 -20.94 -1.82 -3.85
CA LEU A 191 -21.38 -1.71 -5.24
C LEU A 191 -20.90 -2.88 -6.08
N GLU A 192 -21.75 -3.39 -6.97
CA GLU A 192 -21.43 -4.36 -8.01
C GLU A 192 -21.60 -3.76 -9.41
N GLU A 193 -20.72 -4.12 -10.33
CA GLU A 193 -20.81 -3.72 -11.74
C GLU A 193 -22.07 -4.30 -12.38
N HIS A 194 -22.86 -3.45 -13.04
CA HIS A 194 -24.10 -3.84 -13.69
C HIS A 194 -24.46 -2.88 -14.83
N GLU A 195 -24.84 -3.41 -16.00
CA GLU A 195 -25.14 -2.60 -17.20
C GLU A 195 -26.26 -1.57 -16.96
N GLU A 196 -27.25 -1.90 -16.14
CA GLU A 196 -28.36 -1.02 -15.76
C GLU A 196 -28.09 -0.23 -14.47
N GLY A 197 -26.85 -0.21 -13.99
CA GLY A 197 -26.45 0.52 -12.78
C GLY A 197 -26.65 2.03 -12.93
N GLU A 198 -27.10 2.68 -11.85
CA GLU A 198 -27.33 4.12 -11.82
C GLU A 198 -26.11 4.92 -11.33
N ILE A 199 -25.13 4.24 -10.73
CA ILE A 199 -23.93 4.86 -10.17
C ILE A 199 -22.78 4.67 -11.15
N GLU A 200 -22.11 5.76 -11.52
CA GLU A 200 -20.95 5.71 -12.43
C GLU A 200 -19.66 5.99 -11.65
N ILE A 201 -18.68 5.06 -11.74
CA ILE A 201 -17.34 5.22 -11.18
C ILE A 201 -16.33 4.85 -12.27
N LYS A 202 -15.42 5.76 -12.62
CA LYS A 202 -14.36 5.55 -13.62
C LYS A 202 -14.88 5.02 -14.96
N GLY A 203 -16.09 5.45 -15.37
CA GLY A 203 -16.69 5.09 -16.65
C GLY A 203 -17.40 3.74 -16.69
N LEU A 204 -17.51 3.03 -15.57
CA LEU A 204 -18.27 1.81 -15.41
C LEU A 204 -19.53 2.06 -14.57
N LYS A 205 -20.60 1.31 -14.84
CA LYS A 205 -21.86 1.43 -14.12
C LYS A 205 -21.97 0.40 -13.02
N TYR A 206 -22.49 0.83 -11.88
CA TYR A 206 -22.66 0.04 -10.67
C TYR A 206 -24.05 0.18 -10.09
N ARG A 207 -24.47 -0.83 -9.35
CA ARG A 207 -25.65 -0.80 -8.48
C ARG A 207 -25.29 -1.23 -7.07
N GLN A 208 -26.13 -0.90 -6.11
CA GLN A 208 -26.01 -1.36 -4.73
C GLN A 208 -26.10 -2.88 -4.66
N MET A 209 -25.25 -3.50 -3.87
CA MET A 209 -25.31 -4.93 -3.58
C MET A 209 -25.78 -5.19 -2.14
N ASP A 210 -26.29 -6.40 -1.89
CA ASP A 210 -26.75 -6.83 -0.55
C ASP A 210 -25.60 -6.90 0.47
N GLN A 211 -24.37 -7.12 -0.01
CA GLN A 211 -23.21 -7.19 0.84
C GLN A 211 -22.56 -5.81 1.04
N LYS A 212 -22.10 -5.58 2.27
CA LYS A 212 -21.24 -4.45 2.65
C LYS A 212 -19.92 -5.00 3.14
N ILE A 213 -18.89 -4.89 2.33
CA ILE A 213 -17.61 -5.55 2.56
C ILE A 213 -16.57 -4.51 2.94
N ILE A 214 -15.95 -4.71 4.10
CA ILE A 214 -14.71 -4.03 4.44
C ILE A 214 -13.58 -4.75 3.71
N ASP A 215 -12.97 -4.04 2.76
CA ASP A 215 -11.77 -4.45 2.07
C ASP A 215 -10.65 -3.47 2.40
N THR A 216 -9.53 -3.99 2.91
CA THR A 216 -8.40 -3.14 3.25
C THR A 216 -7.11 -3.69 2.66
N GLY A 217 -6.18 -2.79 2.36
CA GLY A 217 -4.85 -3.16 1.89
C GLY A 217 -3.77 -2.31 2.53
N TYR A 218 -2.89 -2.94 3.30
CA TYR A 218 -1.75 -2.31 3.97
C TYR A 218 -0.47 -2.87 3.36
N GLY A 219 0.35 -2.01 2.76
CA GLY A 219 1.59 -2.43 2.09
C GLY A 219 2.69 -2.77 3.07
N LEU A 220 2.96 -4.06 3.34
CA LEU A 220 3.98 -4.50 4.29
C LEU A 220 5.35 -3.83 4.05
N GLU A 221 5.81 -3.81 2.81
CA GLU A 221 7.09 -3.22 2.44
C GLU A 221 7.13 -1.71 2.67
N ARG A 222 5.98 -1.02 2.52
CA ARG A 222 5.86 0.42 2.81
C ARG A 222 5.95 0.70 4.30
N PHE A 223 5.35 -0.14 5.15
CA PHE A 223 5.54 -0.08 6.60
C PHE A 223 7.00 -0.32 6.99
N CYS A 224 7.64 -1.32 6.40
CA CYS A 224 9.08 -1.56 6.60
C CYS A 224 9.91 -0.33 6.20
N TRP A 225 9.58 0.29 5.08
CA TRP A 225 10.26 1.47 4.59
C TRP A 225 10.04 2.69 5.51
N ALA A 226 8.82 2.89 5.97
CA ALA A 226 8.48 3.92 6.96
C ALA A 226 9.24 3.75 8.28
N ALA A 227 9.52 2.51 8.70
CA ALA A 227 10.33 2.22 9.88
C ALA A 227 11.84 2.35 9.65
N ALA A 228 12.30 2.00 8.46
CA ALA A 228 13.73 2.03 8.15
C ALA A 228 14.24 3.40 7.75
N GLY A 229 13.39 4.24 7.13
CA GLY A 229 13.76 5.57 6.66
C GLY A 229 14.86 5.57 5.60
N THR A 230 15.02 4.50 4.83
CA THR A 230 16.05 4.40 3.78
C THR A 230 15.69 5.26 2.57
N PRO A 231 16.67 5.62 1.73
CA PRO A 231 16.43 6.40 0.51
C PRO A 231 15.39 5.82 -0.42
N THR A 232 15.38 4.49 -0.55
CA THR A 232 14.39 3.78 -1.35
C THR A 232 13.89 2.55 -0.60
N ILE A 233 12.74 2.05 -1.01
CA ILE A 233 12.15 0.83 -0.47
C ILE A 233 13.09 -0.39 -0.67
N TYR A 234 13.92 -0.36 -1.72
CA TYR A 234 14.81 -1.48 -2.06
C TYR A 234 15.90 -1.69 -1.02
N GLU A 235 16.52 -0.63 -0.47
CA GLU A 235 17.50 -0.73 0.59
C GLU A 235 16.92 -1.31 1.88
N THR A 236 15.62 -1.10 2.12
CA THR A 236 14.91 -1.68 3.26
C THR A 236 14.62 -3.15 3.05
N VAL A 237 14.03 -3.48 1.90
CA VAL A 237 13.45 -4.82 1.65
C VAL A 237 14.51 -5.81 1.19
N TYR A 238 15.46 -5.35 0.37
CA TYR A 238 16.51 -6.17 -0.25
C TYR A 238 17.94 -5.61 -0.01
N PRO A 239 18.32 -5.37 1.26
CA PRO A 239 19.58 -4.66 1.55
C PRO A 239 20.81 -5.37 0.99
N GLU A 240 20.83 -6.69 1.00
CA GLU A 240 21.97 -7.48 0.50
C GLU A 240 22.06 -7.47 -1.03
N SER A 241 20.89 -7.61 -1.70
CA SER A 241 20.83 -7.54 -3.16
C SER A 241 21.26 -6.17 -3.68
N VAL A 242 20.80 -5.10 -3.03
CA VAL A 242 21.21 -3.73 -3.39
C VAL A 242 22.72 -3.56 -3.19
N ARG A 243 23.27 -4.02 -2.07
CA ARG A 243 24.72 -3.97 -1.80
C ARG A 243 25.52 -4.76 -2.84
N PHE A 244 25.05 -5.96 -3.19
CA PHE A 244 25.68 -6.80 -4.21
C PHE A 244 25.67 -6.11 -5.58
N LEU A 245 24.51 -5.59 -6.02
CA LEU A 245 24.37 -4.91 -7.31
C LEU A 245 25.22 -3.64 -7.39
N ARG A 246 25.27 -2.83 -6.33
CA ARG A 246 26.15 -1.65 -6.24
C ARG A 246 27.64 -2.04 -6.40
N LYS A 247 28.05 -3.10 -5.72
CA LYS A 247 29.44 -3.63 -5.86
C LYS A 247 29.73 -4.11 -7.28
N MET A 248 28.80 -4.83 -7.90
CA MET A 248 28.93 -5.33 -9.28
C MET A 248 29.01 -4.19 -10.30
N ALA A 249 28.18 -3.17 -10.13
CA ALA A 249 28.14 -1.99 -10.99
C ALA A 249 29.33 -1.05 -10.76
N LYS A 250 30.19 -1.34 -9.79
CA LYS A 250 31.26 -0.42 -9.34
C LYS A 250 30.73 1.00 -9.04
N PHE A 251 29.51 1.05 -8.51
CA PHE A 251 28.86 2.29 -8.15
C PHE A 251 29.61 2.89 -6.97
N ASP A 252 30.20 4.06 -7.17
CA ASP A 252 30.99 4.74 -6.15
C ASP A 252 30.01 5.49 -5.21
N ASP A 253 30.10 5.18 -3.91
CA ASP A 253 29.29 5.86 -2.87
C ASP A 253 29.58 7.37 -2.78
N ARG A 254 30.62 7.86 -3.50
CA ARG A 254 30.94 9.30 -3.62
C ARG A 254 29.84 10.12 -4.30
N ILE A 255 28.94 9.49 -5.06
CA ILE A 255 27.79 10.20 -5.67
C ILE A 255 26.79 10.65 -4.61
N ASP A 256 26.67 9.91 -3.50
CA ASP A 256 25.81 10.28 -2.37
C ASP A 256 26.40 11.46 -1.55
N SER A 257 27.69 11.81 -1.76
CA SER A 257 28.40 12.87 -1.05
C SER A 257 28.70 14.11 -1.89
N LEU A 258 28.27 14.15 -3.15
CA LEU A 258 28.43 15.33 -3.99
C LEU A 258 27.44 16.41 -3.55
N ASP A 259 27.94 17.39 -2.78
CA ASP A 259 27.30 18.70 -2.61
C ASP A 259 27.34 19.45 -3.96
N ILE A 260 26.45 19.10 -4.86
CA ILE A 260 26.28 19.83 -6.09
C ILE A 260 25.24 20.92 -5.80
N PRO A 261 25.59 22.20 -5.89
CA PRO A 261 24.61 23.26 -5.88
C PRO A 261 23.73 23.11 -7.12
N LEU A 262 22.48 22.74 -6.88
CA LEU A 262 21.55 22.32 -7.91
C LEU A 262 20.72 23.51 -8.38
N ASP A 263 21.04 23.96 -9.57
CA ASP A 263 20.08 24.59 -10.46
C ASP A 263 19.23 23.48 -11.10
N ILE A 264 17.97 23.39 -10.65
CA ILE A 264 17.01 22.36 -11.11
C ILE A 264 16.86 22.36 -12.64
N ASP A 265 16.93 23.52 -13.27
CA ASP A 265 16.77 23.64 -14.73
C ASP A 265 17.98 23.09 -15.49
N THR A 266 19.17 23.29 -14.95
CA THR A 266 20.40 22.69 -15.50
C THR A 266 20.39 21.18 -15.35
N LEU A 267 19.85 20.66 -14.24
CA LEU A 267 19.72 19.24 -13.99
C LEU A 267 18.75 18.53 -14.91
N LEU A 268 17.59 19.09 -15.12
CA LEU A 268 16.57 18.54 -16.03
C LEU A 268 17.09 18.48 -17.48
N GLY A 269 18.01 19.38 -17.85
CA GLY A 269 18.64 19.38 -19.16
C GLY A 269 19.80 18.39 -19.35
N VAL A 270 20.41 17.92 -18.28
CA VAL A 270 21.63 17.06 -18.32
C VAL A 270 21.31 15.58 -18.09
N LEU A 271 20.15 15.28 -17.48
CA LEU A 271 19.82 13.92 -17.09
C LEU A 271 19.03 13.19 -18.18
N SER A 272 19.66 12.20 -18.79
CA SER A 272 18.92 11.20 -19.57
C SER A 272 17.99 10.39 -18.67
N PRO A 273 16.74 10.10 -19.10
CA PRO A 273 15.83 9.28 -18.32
C PRO A 273 16.47 7.96 -17.93
N GLY A 274 16.58 7.69 -16.64
CA GLY A 274 17.02 6.40 -16.10
C GLY A 274 18.41 6.35 -15.49
N VAL A 275 19.19 7.45 -15.42
CA VAL A 275 20.59 7.37 -15.03
C VAL A 275 20.93 8.01 -13.69
N LEU A 276 20.18 8.97 -13.17
CA LEU A 276 20.57 9.64 -11.92
C LEU A 276 19.43 9.73 -10.89
N ARG A 277 19.72 9.23 -9.71
CA ARG A 277 19.04 9.63 -8.48
C ARG A 277 19.83 10.75 -7.85
N MET A 278 19.19 11.84 -7.59
CA MET A 278 19.83 12.93 -6.87
C MET A 278 19.23 13.13 -5.51
N ARG A 279 20.11 13.37 -4.56
CA ARG A 279 19.77 13.74 -3.21
C ARG A 279 19.86 15.26 -3.11
N VAL A 280 18.73 15.90 -2.81
CA VAL A 280 18.66 17.34 -2.61
C VAL A 280 18.29 17.61 -1.17
N GLU A 281 19.08 18.43 -0.46
CA GLU A 281 18.75 18.85 0.89
C GLU A 281 17.83 20.07 0.84
N PHE A 282 16.66 19.93 1.44
CA PHE A 282 15.72 21.03 1.68
C PHE A 282 15.58 21.25 3.19
N GLY A 283 16.40 22.15 3.72
CA GLY A 283 16.50 22.37 5.15
C GLY A 283 17.13 21.16 5.86
N ARG A 284 16.41 20.56 6.85
CA ARG A 284 16.87 19.35 7.56
C ARG A 284 16.41 18.04 6.93
N ARG A 285 15.84 18.07 5.74
CA ARG A 285 15.23 16.90 5.08
C ARG A 285 15.87 16.68 3.71
N TRP A 286 16.04 15.41 3.35
CA TRP A 286 16.57 14.98 2.06
C TRP A 286 15.42 14.61 1.12
N VAL A 287 15.45 15.11 -0.11
CA VAL A 287 14.50 14.75 -1.16
C VAL A 287 15.24 14.01 -2.26
N TYR A 288 14.72 12.85 -2.66
CA TYR A 288 15.21 12.13 -3.82
C TYR A 288 14.37 12.51 -5.03
N ILE A 289 14.99 13.08 -6.03
CA ILE A 289 14.36 13.32 -7.32
C ILE A 289 14.77 12.14 -8.21
N ALA A 290 13.80 11.32 -8.60
CA ALA A 290 13.98 10.30 -9.62
C ALA A 290 13.49 10.89 -10.94
N CYS A 291 14.38 11.02 -11.92
CA CYS A 291 14.03 11.33 -13.31
C CYS A 291 13.87 10.05 -14.11
#